data_a075f6daef789ba9aa8d1472410fc7d3
#
_entry.id   a075f6daef789ba9aa8d1472410fc7d3
#
_cell.length_a   1.000
_cell.length_b   1.000
_cell.length_c   1.000
_cell.angle_alpha   90.00
_cell.angle_beta   90.00
_cell.angle_gamma   90.00
#
_symmetry.space_group_name_H-M   'P 1'
#
loop_
_entity.id
_entity.type
_entity.pdbx_description
1 polymer ?
#
loop_
_entity_poly.entity_id
_entity_poly.type
_entity_poly.pdbx_seq_one_letter_code
_entity_poly.pdbx_strand_id
1 'polypeptide(L)'
;MQMDSDWKLVFNNNIESTKNVYEAAKNNNVKKVIFASSNHAVGLFENDSPYKEIVRGEYKNLDPKKIKKIDENVPIRPDSFYGVSKAFGEAIGRYYYETYKIQSINLRIGTVLKIDSPKSDIRHYATWLSHKDIAQLVEKSIIHDLKFEIFYGVSNNKWRFWDIENSYNKISYEPVENAENYR
;
A
#
# COMPACT_ATOMS: atom_id res chain seq x y z
N MET A 1 -7.42 7.44 14.01
CA MET A 1 -7.68 8.11 12.72
C MET A 1 -9.14 7.88 12.40
N GLN A 2 -9.95 8.94 12.29
CA GLN A 2 -11.36 8.82 11.89
C GLN A 2 -11.38 8.38 10.43
N MET A 3 -11.62 7.09 10.17
CA MET A 3 -11.64 6.52 8.81
C MET A 3 -12.97 6.76 8.08
N ASP A 4 -13.97 7.30 8.76
CA ASP A 4 -15.22 7.78 8.16
C ASP A 4 -15.03 9.19 7.62
N SER A 5 -14.26 9.29 6.54
CA SER A 5 -14.20 10.52 5.76
C SER A 5 -15.57 10.77 5.11
N ASP A 6 -16.04 12.00 5.15
CA ASP A 6 -17.23 12.42 4.39
C ASP A 6 -17.09 11.92 2.93
N TRP A 7 -18.07 11.17 2.45
CA TRP A 7 -18.09 10.61 1.10
C TRP A 7 -17.84 11.68 0.03
N LYS A 8 -18.43 12.86 0.19
CA LYS A 8 -18.27 13.97 -0.77
C LYS A 8 -16.82 14.43 -0.84
N LEU A 9 -16.11 14.51 0.28
CA LEU A 9 -14.70 14.87 0.32
C LEU A 9 -13.83 13.76 -0.31
N VAL A 10 -14.12 12.50 -0.02
CA VAL A 10 -13.41 11.37 -0.63
C VAL A 10 -13.65 11.33 -2.13
N PHE A 11 -14.90 11.53 -2.57
CA PHE A 11 -15.23 11.54 -3.98
C PHE A 11 -14.44 12.62 -4.73
N ASN A 12 -14.50 13.87 -4.27
CA ASN A 12 -13.85 14.97 -4.96
C ASN A 12 -12.32 14.88 -4.89
N ASN A 13 -11.77 14.61 -3.70
CA ASN A 13 -10.33 14.70 -3.48
C ASN A 13 -9.55 13.44 -3.90
N ASN A 14 -10.21 12.28 -3.95
CA ASN A 14 -9.56 11.03 -4.27
C ASN A 14 -10.04 10.44 -5.61
N ILE A 15 -11.35 10.28 -5.78
CA ILE A 15 -11.89 9.62 -6.99
C ILE A 15 -11.79 10.53 -8.20
N GLU A 16 -12.40 11.70 -8.14
CA GLU A 16 -12.40 12.64 -9.25
C GLU A 16 -11.00 13.17 -9.56
N SER A 17 -10.22 13.54 -8.54
CA SER A 17 -8.85 14.01 -8.74
C SER A 17 -7.95 12.94 -9.34
N THR A 18 -8.05 11.67 -8.92
CA THR A 18 -7.27 10.57 -9.51
C THR A 18 -7.61 10.39 -10.98
N LYS A 19 -8.89 10.38 -11.33
CA LYS A 19 -9.34 10.32 -12.73
C LYS A 19 -8.76 11.49 -13.54
N ASN A 20 -8.78 12.70 -12.99
CA ASN A 20 -8.26 13.89 -13.67
C ASN A 20 -6.74 13.82 -13.88
N VAL A 21 -5.98 13.25 -12.93
CA VAL A 21 -4.54 13.02 -13.07
C VAL A 21 -4.26 12.06 -14.24
N TYR A 22 -5.00 10.94 -14.33
CA TYR A 22 -4.82 10.02 -15.46
C TYR A 22 -5.22 10.62 -16.81
N GLU A 23 -6.30 11.43 -16.85
CA GLU A 23 -6.66 12.17 -18.08
C GLU A 23 -5.57 13.19 -18.48
N ALA A 24 -5.04 13.92 -17.52
CA ALA A 24 -3.93 14.84 -17.76
C ALA A 24 -2.68 14.10 -18.25
N ALA A 25 -2.36 12.95 -17.65
CA ALA A 25 -1.25 12.10 -18.06
C ALA A 25 -1.40 11.65 -19.51
N LYS A 26 -2.60 11.18 -19.89
CA LYS A 26 -2.92 10.79 -21.28
C LYS A 26 -2.75 11.96 -22.24
N ASN A 27 -3.32 13.12 -21.94
CA ASN A 27 -3.32 14.27 -22.81
C ASN A 27 -1.91 14.90 -23.01
N ASN A 28 -0.99 14.61 -22.09
CA ASN A 28 0.39 15.12 -22.13
C ASN A 28 1.42 14.02 -22.43
N ASN A 29 0.99 12.85 -22.92
CA ASN A 29 1.87 11.74 -23.28
C ASN A 29 2.80 11.28 -22.13
N VAL A 30 2.33 11.36 -20.89
CA VAL A 30 3.05 10.83 -19.71
C VAL A 30 3.11 9.32 -19.81
N LYS A 31 4.30 8.75 -19.70
CA LYS A 31 4.52 7.32 -19.89
C LYS A 31 4.14 6.48 -18.69
N LYS A 32 4.28 7.03 -17.46
CA LYS A 32 4.11 6.29 -16.22
C LYS A 32 3.43 7.15 -15.16
N VAL A 33 2.48 6.55 -14.44
CA VAL A 33 1.88 7.10 -13.22
C VAL A 33 2.21 6.16 -12.06
N ILE A 34 2.73 6.71 -10.97
CA ILE A 34 2.90 6.01 -9.69
C ILE A 34 1.81 6.50 -8.77
N PHE A 35 0.88 5.61 -8.45
CA PHE A 35 -0.28 5.93 -7.62
C PHE A 35 -0.03 5.54 -6.17
N ALA A 36 -0.14 6.49 -5.26
CA ALA A 36 -0.15 6.24 -3.83
C ALA A 36 -1.47 5.57 -3.42
N SER A 37 -1.57 4.25 -3.63
CA SER A 37 -2.62 3.43 -3.06
C SER A 37 -2.40 3.23 -1.57
N SER A 38 -3.14 2.36 -0.94
CA SER A 38 -3.06 2.13 0.51
C SER A 38 -3.40 0.67 0.84
N ASN A 39 -2.83 0.16 1.93
CA ASN A 39 -3.26 -1.09 2.53
C ASN A 39 -4.76 -1.08 2.92
N HIS A 40 -5.37 0.12 3.08
CA HIS A 40 -6.81 0.28 3.31
C HIS A 40 -7.69 -0.20 2.14
N ALA A 41 -7.16 -0.34 0.91
CA ALA A 41 -7.87 -0.97 -0.21
C ALA A 41 -8.24 -2.44 0.08
N VAL A 42 -7.51 -3.07 1.00
CA VAL A 42 -7.69 -4.45 1.47
C VAL A 42 -7.70 -4.54 3.00
N GLY A 43 -8.00 -3.42 3.68
CA GLY A 43 -7.84 -3.27 5.13
C GLY A 43 -8.68 -4.22 5.98
N LEU A 44 -9.85 -4.69 5.48
CA LEU A 44 -10.69 -5.64 6.22
C LEU A 44 -10.01 -7.00 6.48
N PHE A 45 -8.92 -7.33 5.81
CA PHE A 45 -8.13 -8.51 6.18
C PHE A 45 -7.55 -8.41 7.61
N GLU A 46 -7.34 -7.21 8.12
CA GLU A 46 -6.90 -7.00 9.51
C GLU A 46 -7.92 -7.46 10.57
N ASN A 47 -9.16 -7.76 10.17
CA ASN A 47 -10.18 -8.32 11.04
C ASN A 47 -10.18 -9.86 11.09
N ASP A 48 -9.42 -10.50 10.21
CA ASP A 48 -9.32 -11.96 10.13
C ASP A 48 -8.15 -12.45 11.00
N SER A 49 -8.30 -13.61 11.64
CA SER A 49 -7.17 -14.29 12.32
C SER A 49 -6.19 -14.84 11.27
N PRO A 50 -4.88 -14.75 11.47
CA PRO A 50 -4.16 -14.25 12.65
C PRO A 50 -3.81 -12.75 12.61
N TYR A 51 -4.20 -12.01 11.58
CA TYR A 51 -3.82 -10.59 11.39
C TYR A 51 -4.43 -9.70 12.47
N LYS A 52 -5.67 -10.02 12.89
CA LYS A 52 -6.37 -9.34 13.98
C LYS A 52 -5.59 -9.37 15.29
N GLU A 53 -5.02 -10.50 15.65
CA GLU A 53 -4.20 -10.67 16.83
C GLU A 53 -2.89 -9.86 16.70
N ILE A 54 -2.30 -9.87 15.51
CA ILE A 54 -1.05 -9.14 15.24
C ILE A 54 -1.24 -7.63 15.42
N VAL A 55 -2.29 -7.04 14.83
CA VAL A 55 -2.53 -5.59 14.93
C VAL A 55 -2.93 -5.15 16.33
N ARG A 56 -3.35 -6.08 17.18
CA ARG A 56 -3.65 -5.85 18.61
C ARG A 56 -2.46 -6.11 19.54
N GLY A 57 -1.35 -6.61 19.00
CA GLY A 57 -0.18 -6.98 19.80
C GLY A 57 -0.33 -8.28 20.60
N GLU A 58 -1.28 -9.11 20.24
CA GLU A 58 -1.60 -10.40 20.89
C GLU A 58 -0.74 -11.52 20.31
N TYR A 59 0.58 -11.44 20.47
CA TYR A 59 1.55 -12.32 19.79
C TYR A 59 1.70 -13.70 20.43
N LYS A 60 1.08 -13.94 21.58
CA LYS A 60 1.16 -15.23 22.28
C LYS A 60 0.60 -16.34 21.37
N ASN A 61 1.35 -17.38 21.14
CA ASN A 61 1.02 -18.49 20.24
C ASN A 61 1.11 -18.19 18.73
N LEU A 62 1.65 -17.06 18.33
CA LEU A 62 1.92 -16.75 16.92
C LEU A 62 3.41 -16.92 16.61
N ASP A 63 3.69 -17.50 15.45
CA ASP A 63 5.04 -17.56 14.87
C ASP A 63 5.06 -16.67 13.62
N PRO A 64 5.80 -15.54 13.61
CA PRO A 64 5.82 -14.61 12.49
C PRO A 64 6.29 -15.24 11.18
N LYS A 65 7.07 -16.33 11.25
CA LYS A 65 7.54 -17.07 10.08
C LYS A 65 6.46 -17.94 9.45
N LYS A 66 5.42 -18.29 10.20
CA LYS A 66 4.31 -19.15 9.75
C LYS A 66 3.06 -18.32 9.36
N ILE A 67 3.07 -17.02 9.56
CA ILE A 67 1.96 -16.16 9.15
C ILE A 67 1.89 -16.12 7.62
N LYS A 68 0.75 -16.58 7.08
CA LYS A 68 0.47 -16.45 5.65
C LYS A 68 0.49 -14.98 5.27
N LYS A 69 1.26 -14.63 4.26
CA LYS A 69 1.29 -13.26 3.75
C LYS A 69 0.10 -12.99 2.83
N ILE A 70 -0.34 -11.74 2.83
CA ILE A 70 -1.40 -11.23 1.96
C ILE A 70 -0.71 -10.60 0.77
N ASP A 71 -0.82 -11.25 -0.39
CA ASP A 71 -0.23 -10.80 -1.65
C ASP A 71 -1.15 -9.81 -2.40
N GLU A 72 -0.71 -9.35 -3.55
CA GLU A 72 -1.45 -8.40 -4.38
C GLU A 72 -2.68 -8.99 -5.07
N ASN A 73 -2.80 -10.33 -5.13
CA ASN A 73 -3.86 -11.04 -5.84
C ASN A 73 -5.12 -11.29 -4.99
N VAL A 74 -5.09 -10.92 -3.71
CA VAL A 74 -6.26 -11.06 -2.85
C VAL A 74 -7.42 -10.17 -3.33
N PRO A 75 -8.68 -10.57 -3.08
CA PRO A 75 -9.82 -9.72 -3.40
C PRO A 75 -9.75 -8.38 -2.67
N ILE A 76 -10.24 -7.33 -3.32
CA ILE A 76 -10.41 -6.02 -2.72
C ILE A 76 -11.38 -6.12 -1.54
N ARG A 77 -10.96 -5.68 -0.34
CA ARG A 77 -11.73 -5.67 0.90
C ARG A 77 -11.46 -4.37 1.67
N PRO A 78 -11.98 -3.22 1.18
CA PRO A 78 -11.72 -1.92 1.78
C PRO A 78 -12.39 -1.79 3.15
N ASP A 79 -11.72 -1.12 4.07
CA ASP A 79 -12.21 -0.91 5.44
C ASP A 79 -12.88 0.45 5.66
N SER A 80 -12.94 1.28 4.63
CA SER A 80 -13.45 2.65 4.70
C SER A 80 -13.74 3.20 3.30
N PHE A 81 -14.44 4.34 3.22
CA PHE A 81 -14.58 5.08 1.95
C PHE A 81 -13.22 5.51 1.39
N TYR A 82 -12.26 5.82 2.25
CA TYR A 82 -10.89 6.05 1.82
C TYR A 82 -10.30 4.81 1.13
N GLY A 83 -10.43 3.63 1.74
CA GLY A 83 -10.02 2.36 1.13
C GLY A 83 -10.71 2.10 -0.21
N VAL A 84 -12.02 2.38 -0.32
CA VAL A 84 -12.77 2.31 -1.59
C VAL A 84 -12.15 3.21 -2.64
N SER A 85 -11.79 4.44 -2.29
CA SER A 85 -11.18 5.39 -3.23
C SER A 85 -9.79 4.93 -3.70
N LYS A 86 -9.03 4.23 -2.85
CA LYS A 86 -7.73 3.67 -3.23
C LYS A 86 -7.87 2.47 -4.16
N ALA A 87 -8.85 1.61 -3.91
CA ALA A 87 -9.20 0.51 -4.82
C ALA A 87 -9.67 1.04 -6.20
N PHE A 88 -10.46 2.13 -6.22
CA PHE A 88 -10.80 2.83 -7.48
C PHE A 88 -9.55 3.29 -8.23
N GLY A 89 -8.56 3.86 -7.52
CA GLY A 89 -7.31 4.31 -8.14
C GLY A 89 -6.52 3.18 -8.80
N GLU A 90 -6.48 2.00 -8.18
CA GLU A 90 -5.89 0.80 -8.79
C GLU A 90 -6.65 0.36 -10.04
N ALA A 91 -7.98 0.35 -9.98
CA ALA A 91 -8.83 -0.05 -11.09
C ALA A 91 -8.72 0.91 -12.29
N ILE A 92 -8.75 2.23 -12.05
CA ILE A 92 -8.59 3.22 -13.13
C ILE A 92 -7.18 3.18 -13.72
N GLY A 93 -6.15 2.96 -12.90
CA GLY A 93 -4.78 2.75 -13.37
C GLY A 93 -4.67 1.56 -14.33
N ARG A 94 -5.36 0.45 -14.02
CA ARG A 94 -5.44 -0.71 -14.91
C ARG A 94 -6.12 -0.36 -16.23
N TYR A 95 -7.24 0.37 -16.19
CA TYR A 95 -7.94 0.82 -17.39
C TYR A 95 -7.04 1.68 -18.30
N TYR A 96 -6.32 2.66 -17.73
CA TYR A 96 -5.44 3.53 -18.52
C TYR A 96 -4.22 2.78 -19.08
N TYR A 97 -3.69 1.80 -18.36
CA TYR A 97 -2.66 0.93 -18.90
C TYR A 97 -3.18 0.09 -20.09
N GLU A 98 -4.30 -0.61 -19.92
CA GLU A 98 -4.83 -1.50 -20.98
C GLU A 98 -5.24 -0.71 -22.23
N THR A 99 -5.84 0.46 -22.06
CA THR A 99 -6.42 1.25 -23.15
C THR A 99 -5.40 2.18 -23.80
N TYR A 100 -4.59 2.87 -23.00
CA TYR A 100 -3.70 3.94 -23.47
C TYR A 100 -2.22 3.64 -23.30
N LYS A 101 -1.88 2.47 -22.75
CA LYS A 101 -0.51 2.03 -22.49
C LYS A 101 0.28 2.93 -21.53
N ILE A 102 -0.41 3.68 -20.70
CA ILE A 102 0.21 4.43 -19.61
C ILE A 102 0.55 3.42 -18.49
N GLN A 103 1.82 3.25 -18.19
CA GLN A 103 2.26 2.40 -17.09
C GLN A 103 1.65 2.88 -15.77
N SER A 104 1.10 1.98 -14.97
CA SER A 104 0.48 2.32 -13.69
C SER A 104 1.03 1.44 -12.58
N ILE A 105 1.78 2.04 -11.67
CA ILE A 105 2.37 1.36 -10.53
C ILE A 105 1.64 1.82 -9.27
N ASN A 106 0.98 0.89 -8.60
CA ASN A 106 0.09 1.16 -7.49
C ASN A 106 0.76 0.69 -6.20
N LEU A 107 1.07 1.62 -5.32
CA LEU A 107 1.75 1.34 -4.06
C LEU A 107 0.73 1.26 -2.93
N ARG A 108 0.40 0.06 -2.46
CA ARG A 108 -0.40 -0.15 -1.25
C ARG A 108 0.44 0.19 -0.03
N ILE A 109 0.55 1.48 0.24
CA ILE A 109 1.36 2.04 1.32
C ILE A 109 0.76 1.65 2.67
N GLY A 110 1.59 1.12 3.55
CA GLY A 110 1.27 0.89 4.95
C GLY A 110 1.22 2.19 5.76
N THR A 111 1.73 2.18 6.98
CA THR A 111 1.70 3.35 7.86
C THR A 111 2.98 4.18 7.73
N VAL A 112 2.87 5.36 7.13
CA VAL A 112 3.93 6.37 7.11
C VAL A 112 3.56 7.47 8.09
N LEU A 113 4.46 7.81 9.01
CA LEU A 113 4.22 8.75 10.11
C LEU A 113 5.09 10.00 9.95
N LYS A 114 4.61 11.15 10.44
CA LYS A 114 5.38 12.40 10.45
C LYS A 114 6.70 12.26 11.22
N ILE A 115 6.66 11.59 12.37
CA ILE A 115 7.85 11.15 13.09
C ILE A 115 8.12 9.71 12.64
N ASP A 116 9.28 9.45 12.08
CA ASP A 116 9.64 8.15 11.51
C ASP A 116 9.90 7.10 12.60
N SER A 117 8.84 6.69 13.28
CA SER A 117 8.89 5.75 14.39
C SER A 117 7.55 5.02 14.55
N PRO A 118 7.52 3.70 14.74
CA PRO A 118 6.29 2.91 14.89
C PRO A 118 5.64 3.03 16.29
N LYS A 119 6.26 3.72 17.24
CA LYS A 119 5.90 3.67 18.68
C LYS A 119 4.51 4.19 19.04
N SER A 120 3.87 4.96 18.18
CA SER A 120 2.60 5.63 18.50
C SER A 120 1.38 4.70 18.53
N ASP A 121 1.47 3.51 17.95
CA ASP A 121 0.39 2.51 17.94
C ASP A 121 0.97 1.10 17.80
N ILE A 122 0.37 0.13 18.48
CA ILE A 122 0.81 -1.28 18.42
C ILE A 122 0.66 -1.87 16.99
N ARG A 123 -0.35 -1.46 16.25
CA ARG A 123 -0.57 -1.86 14.84
C ARG A 123 0.62 -1.50 13.95
N HIS A 124 1.33 -0.42 14.27
CA HIS A 124 2.46 0.05 13.47
C HIS A 124 3.63 -0.95 13.45
N TYR A 125 3.76 -1.81 14.47
CA TYR A 125 4.79 -2.86 14.46
C TYR A 125 4.61 -3.90 13.34
N ALA A 126 3.43 -3.94 12.73
CA ALA A 126 3.17 -4.76 11.54
C ALA A 126 3.13 -3.92 10.24
N THR A 127 2.60 -2.71 10.30
CA THR A 127 2.21 -1.93 9.11
C THR A 127 3.13 -0.75 8.79
N TRP A 128 4.08 -0.41 9.66
CA TRP A 128 4.97 0.74 9.49
C TRP A 128 5.83 0.62 8.22
N LEU A 129 5.96 1.74 7.54
CA LEU A 129 6.86 1.96 6.42
C LEU A 129 7.71 3.19 6.75
N SER A 130 9.00 3.00 6.93
CA SER A 130 9.95 4.07 7.21
C SER A 130 10.09 5.05 6.05
N HIS A 131 10.54 6.27 6.35
CA HIS A 131 10.83 7.27 5.31
C HIS A 131 11.90 6.78 4.32
N LYS A 132 12.87 6.03 4.80
CA LYS A 132 13.94 5.45 3.97
C LYS A 132 13.39 4.38 3.03
N ASP A 133 12.55 3.49 3.54
CA ASP A 133 12.03 2.37 2.76
C ASP A 133 10.98 2.83 1.74
N ILE A 134 10.13 3.83 2.07
CA ILE A 134 9.21 4.40 1.07
C ILE A 134 9.97 5.13 -0.04
N ALA A 135 11.04 5.86 0.28
CA ALA A 135 11.87 6.51 -0.72
C ALA A 135 12.47 5.49 -1.69
N GLN A 136 13.01 4.38 -1.16
CA GLN A 136 13.52 3.28 -1.97
C GLN A 136 12.44 2.68 -2.88
N LEU A 137 11.23 2.40 -2.34
CA LEU A 137 10.14 1.81 -3.10
C LEU A 137 9.69 2.71 -4.26
N VAL A 138 9.58 4.02 -4.01
CA VAL A 138 9.20 5.00 -5.03
C VAL A 138 10.30 5.13 -6.09
N GLU A 139 11.56 5.28 -5.71
CA GLU A 139 12.70 5.37 -6.62
C GLU A 139 12.75 4.15 -7.55
N LYS A 140 12.70 2.94 -6.98
CA LYS A 140 12.70 1.70 -7.76
C LYS A 140 11.49 1.57 -8.67
N SER A 141 10.33 2.05 -8.27
CA SER A 141 9.13 2.11 -9.13
C SER A 141 9.28 3.09 -10.30
N ILE A 142 10.06 4.16 -10.13
CA ILE A 142 10.34 5.14 -11.20
C ILE A 142 11.27 4.54 -12.26
N ILE A 143 12.39 3.96 -11.84
CA ILE A 143 13.48 3.57 -12.74
C ILE A 143 13.21 2.27 -13.51
N HIS A 144 12.40 1.35 -12.95
CA HIS A 144 12.12 0.08 -13.62
C HIS A 144 11.03 0.21 -14.69
N ASP A 145 11.21 -0.46 -15.83
CA ASP A 145 10.21 -0.53 -16.89
C ASP A 145 9.14 -1.57 -16.54
N LEU A 146 8.03 -1.09 -16.02
CA LEU A 146 6.91 -1.90 -15.55
C LEU A 146 5.64 -1.53 -16.32
N LYS A 147 4.72 -2.47 -16.39
CA LYS A 147 3.45 -2.28 -17.10
C LYS A 147 2.36 -1.79 -16.15
N PHE A 148 1.69 -2.72 -15.52
CA PHE A 148 0.75 -2.50 -14.44
C PHE A 148 1.17 -3.37 -13.26
N GLU A 149 1.37 -2.75 -12.10
CA GLU A 149 1.78 -3.47 -10.90
C GLU A 149 1.08 -2.93 -9.66
N ILE A 150 0.94 -3.83 -8.68
CA ILE A 150 0.54 -3.49 -7.32
C ILE A 150 1.65 -3.98 -6.40
N PHE A 151 2.20 -3.10 -5.57
CA PHE A 151 3.22 -3.41 -4.58
C PHE A 151 2.76 -3.00 -3.19
N TYR A 152 2.97 -3.84 -2.20
CA TYR A 152 2.85 -3.40 -0.82
C TYR A 152 4.10 -2.64 -0.37
N GLY A 153 3.88 -1.50 0.28
CA GLY A 153 4.91 -0.69 0.91
C GLY A 153 4.85 -0.87 2.42
N VAL A 154 5.71 -1.72 2.95
CA VAL A 154 5.98 -1.88 4.39
C VAL A 154 7.47 -2.10 4.61
N SER A 155 7.98 -1.67 5.77
CA SER A 155 9.35 -1.98 6.18
C SER A 155 9.51 -3.48 6.51
N ASN A 156 10.73 -3.95 6.72
CA ASN A 156 11.00 -5.36 7.02
C ASN A 156 10.58 -5.75 8.45
N ASN A 157 9.37 -5.34 8.82
CA ASN A 157 8.83 -5.56 10.15
C ASN A 157 8.66 -7.05 10.43
N LYS A 158 9.06 -7.48 11.61
CA LYS A 158 8.93 -8.86 12.07
C LYS A 158 7.49 -9.39 11.95
N TRP A 159 6.51 -8.55 12.26
CA TRP A 159 5.10 -8.91 12.29
C TRP A 159 4.33 -8.49 11.02
N ARG A 160 5.03 -8.04 9.96
CA ARG A 160 4.35 -7.73 8.70
C ARG A 160 3.62 -8.94 8.14
N PHE A 161 2.43 -8.72 7.65
CA PHE A 161 1.63 -9.71 6.95
C PHE A 161 1.32 -9.31 5.49
N TRP A 162 1.60 -8.06 5.12
CA TRP A 162 1.60 -7.65 3.71
C TRP A 162 2.82 -8.22 3.00
N ASP A 163 2.60 -8.87 1.86
CA ASP A 163 3.67 -9.48 1.08
C ASP A 163 4.46 -8.43 0.30
N ILE A 164 5.77 -8.56 0.27
CA ILE A 164 6.66 -7.71 -0.53
C ILE A 164 7.44 -8.51 -1.59
N GLU A 165 7.13 -9.80 -1.75
CA GLU A 165 7.87 -10.68 -2.67
C GLU A 165 7.73 -10.20 -4.12
N ASN A 166 6.53 -9.74 -4.53
CA ASN A 166 6.31 -9.18 -5.85
C ASN A 166 7.22 -7.97 -6.14
N SER A 167 7.33 -7.04 -5.20
CA SER A 167 8.21 -5.87 -5.35
C SER A 167 9.70 -6.25 -5.26
N TYR A 168 10.07 -7.23 -4.43
CA TYR A 168 11.42 -7.76 -4.40
C TYR A 168 11.83 -8.33 -5.76
N ASN A 169 11.01 -9.23 -6.32
CA ASN A 169 11.31 -9.93 -7.56
C ASN A 169 11.33 -8.99 -8.80
N LYS A 170 10.47 -7.99 -8.85
CA LYS A 170 10.31 -7.13 -10.02
C LYS A 170 11.17 -5.88 -10.02
N ILE A 171 11.44 -5.32 -8.85
CA ILE A 171 12.17 -4.06 -8.72
C ILE A 171 13.29 -4.10 -7.66
N SER A 172 13.58 -5.27 -7.11
CA SER A 172 14.58 -5.47 -6.04
C SER A 172 14.33 -4.57 -4.82
N TYR A 173 13.05 -4.40 -4.43
CA TYR A 173 12.72 -3.67 -3.21
C TYR A 173 13.17 -4.45 -1.98
N GLU A 174 14.13 -3.92 -1.26
CA GLU A 174 14.72 -4.51 -0.06
C GLU A 174 14.62 -3.52 1.10
N PRO A 175 13.48 -3.49 1.83
CA PRO A 175 13.35 -2.61 2.98
C PRO A 175 14.34 -2.99 4.07
N VAL A 176 15.00 -1.98 4.65
CA VAL A 176 16.08 -2.17 5.61
C VAL A 176 15.67 -1.94 7.06
N GLU A 177 14.60 -1.18 7.28
CA GLU A 177 14.13 -0.85 8.62
C GLU A 177 13.19 -1.93 9.18
N ASN A 178 13.19 -2.06 10.51
CA ASN A 178 12.33 -3.02 11.20
C ASN A 178 11.77 -2.37 12.48
N ALA A 179 10.46 -2.36 12.61
CA ALA A 179 9.77 -1.78 13.75
C ALA A 179 10.22 -2.39 15.10
N GLU A 180 10.65 -3.64 15.15
CA GLU A 180 11.14 -4.27 16.39
C GLU A 180 12.36 -3.56 16.99
N ASN A 181 13.14 -2.84 16.18
CA ASN A 181 14.28 -2.06 16.67
C ASN A 181 13.87 -0.85 17.53
N TYR A 182 12.58 -0.55 17.57
CA TYR A 182 11.99 0.59 18.29
C TYR A 182 11.19 0.17 19.54
N ARG A 183 11.15 -1.12 19.90
CA ARG A 183 10.52 -1.62 21.14
C ARG A 183 11.29 -1.23 22.39
#